data_cc10a9adda1ef4028ef2fc640f059f77
#
_entry.id   cc10a9adda1ef4028ef2fc640f059f77
#
_cell.length_a   1.000
_cell.length_b   1.000
_cell.length_c   1.000
_cell.angle_alpha   90.00
_cell.angle_beta   90.00
_cell.angle_gamma   90.00
#
_symmetry.space_group_name_H-M   'P 1'
#
loop_
_entity.id
_entity.type
_entity.pdbx_description
1 polymer ?
#
loop_
_entity_poly.entity_id
_entity_poly.type
_entity_poly.pdbx_seq_one_letter_code
_entity_poly.pdbx_strand_id
1 'polypeptide(L)'
;MIKDKYIWVKAKLAAYPALRDSNERLYYHYLKEIGYNTNKSAKEFLKDMEDRIIPYMDSFGRASRKVQEEHPHLRGKLWQKRKTSKEPEIRQEIRDLT
;
A
#
# COMPACT_ATOMS: atom_id res chain seq x y z
N MET A 1 -17.15 7.70 4.89
CA MET A 1 -16.57 6.40 4.53
C MET A 1 -16.18 6.38 3.06
N ILE A 2 -15.10 5.74 2.73
CA ILE A 2 -14.58 5.74 1.35
C ILE A 2 -15.47 4.85 0.48
N LYS A 3 -16.06 5.44 -0.55
CA LYS A 3 -16.93 4.69 -1.48
C LYS A 3 -16.12 3.91 -2.51
N ASP A 4 -14.97 4.46 -2.92
CA ASP A 4 -14.10 3.82 -3.90
C ASP A 4 -12.66 3.92 -3.43
N LYS A 5 -12.12 2.80 -3.00
CA LYS A 5 -10.76 2.73 -2.47
C LYS A 5 -9.72 3.09 -3.53
N TYR A 6 -9.91 2.66 -4.76
CA TYR A 6 -8.99 2.96 -5.85
C TYR A 6 -8.88 4.48 -6.08
N ILE A 7 -10.01 5.17 -6.14
CA ILE A 7 -10.02 6.62 -6.34
C ILE A 7 -9.34 7.34 -5.18
N TRP A 8 -9.65 6.91 -3.96
CA TRP A 8 -9.04 7.49 -2.76
C TRP A 8 -7.53 7.31 -2.76
N VAL A 9 -7.05 6.09 -3.04
CA VAL A 9 -5.62 5.79 -3.07
C VAL A 9 -4.93 6.60 -4.16
N LYS A 10 -5.52 6.66 -5.35
CA LYS A 10 -4.96 7.44 -6.46
C LYS A 10 -4.77 8.89 -6.06
N ALA A 11 -5.77 9.51 -5.43
CA ALA A 11 -5.69 10.89 -4.98
C ALA A 11 -4.59 11.08 -3.93
N LYS A 12 -4.46 10.15 -3.00
CA LYS A 12 -3.43 10.22 -1.96
C LYS A 12 -2.03 10.04 -2.52
N LEU A 13 -1.83 9.11 -3.44
CA LEU A 13 -0.53 8.92 -4.07
C LEU A 13 -0.10 10.14 -4.90
N ALA A 14 -1.06 10.83 -5.51
CA ALA A 14 -0.79 12.06 -6.25
C ALA A 14 -0.39 13.20 -5.31
N ALA A 15 -1.10 13.34 -4.18
CA ALA A 15 -0.88 14.43 -3.24
C ALA A 15 0.36 14.21 -2.37
N TYR A 16 0.68 12.97 -2.02
CA TYR A 16 1.76 12.63 -1.09
C TYR A 16 2.68 11.57 -1.69
N PRO A 17 3.72 11.98 -2.43
CA PRO A 17 4.62 11.02 -3.09
C PRO A 17 5.25 9.97 -2.16
N ALA A 18 5.47 10.30 -0.90
CA ALA A 18 6.04 9.34 0.06
C ALA A 18 5.15 8.13 0.28
N LEU A 19 3.84 8.24 0.04
CA LEU A 19 2.92 7.12 0.22
C LEU A 19 3.03 6.08 -0.88
N ARG A 20 3.67 6.42 -1.99
CA ARG A 20 3.86 5.49 -3.11
C ARG A 20 4.78 4.33 -2.74
N ASP A 21 5.66 4.54 -1.77
CA ASP A 21 6.65 3.55 -1.33
C ASP A 21 6.32 2.89 0.01
N SER A 22 5.18 3.24 0.63
CA SER A 22 4.84 2.70 1.94
C SER A 22 3.34 2.48 2.09
N ASN A 23 2.95 1.21 2.07
CA ASN A 23 1.56 0.82 2.31
C ASN A 23 1.14 1.15 3.75
N GLU A 24 2.08 1.07 4.68
CA GLU A 24 1.85 1.35 6.08
C GLU A 24 1.47 2.83 6.29
N ARG A 25 2.20 3.73 5.63
CA ARG A 25 1.90 5.16 5.71
C ARG A 25 0.57 5.49 5.04
N LEU A 26 0.28 4.84 3.91
CA LEU A 26 -0.99 5.01 3.22
C LEU A 26 -2.15 4.59 4.13
N TYR A 27 -2.02 3.44 4.77
CA TYR A 27 -3.02 2.92 5.70
C TYR A 27 -3.19 3.86 6.91
N TYR A 28 -2.10 4.40 7.43
CA TYR A 28 -2.13 5.35 8.54
C TYR A 28 -2.91 6.62 8.17
N HIS A 29 -2.71 7.14 6.95
CA HIS A 29 -3.49 8.27 6.45
C HIS A 29 -4.99 7.96 6.43
N TYR A 30 -5.34 6.77 6.00
CA TYR A 30 -6.74 6.33 6.00
C TYR A 30 -7.32 6.32 7.39
N LEU A 31 -6.60 5.71 8.33
CA LEU A 31 -7.07 5.60 9.72
C LEU A 31 -7.28 6.98 10.36
N LYS A 32 -6.37 7.90 10.11
CA LYS A 32 -6.51 9.27 10.61
C LYS A 32 -7.70 9.98 9.98
N GLU A 33 -7.91 9.78 8.70
CA GLU A 33 -9.00 10.44 7.98
C GLU A 33 -10.37 9.99 8.48
N ILE A 34 -10.53 8.73 8.84
CA ILE A 34 -11.80 8.22 9.39
C ILE A 34 -11.94 8.47 10.88
N GLY A 35 -10.95 9.10 11.51
CA GLY A 35 -10.99 9.41 12.94
C GLY A 35 -10.68 8.25 13.86
N TYR A 36 -10.00 7.21 13.34
CA TYR A 36 -9.63 6.06 14.16
C TYR A 36 -8.57 6.45 15.19
N ASN A 37 -8.67 5.89 16.40
CA ASN A 37 -7.71 6.15 17.46
C ASN A 37 -6.41 5.38 17.20
N THR A 38 -5.38 6.07 16.67
CA THR A 38 -4.10 5.46 16.33
C THR A 38 -3.19 5.23 17.54
N ASN A 39 -3.65 5.59 18.75
CA ASN A 39 -2.90 5.36 19.99
C ASN A 39 -3.26 4.05 20.69
N LYS A 40 -4.09 3.22 20.08
CA LYS A 40 -4.44 1.92 20.63
C LYS A 40 -3.25 0.98 20.64
N SER A 41 -3.25 0.00 21.54
CA SER A 41 -2.24 -1.04 21.58
C SER A 41 -2.31 -1.88 20.32
N ALA A 42 -1.19 -2.57 20.00
CA ALA A 42 -1.15 -3.47 18.84
C ALA A 42 -2.23 -4.54 18.95
N LYS A 43 -2.46 -5.07 20.14
CA LYS A 43 -3.49 -6.10 20.36
C LYS A 43 -4.88 -5.59 20.01
N GLU A 44 -5.24 -4.39 20.47
CA GLU A 44 -6.53 -3.77 20.17
C GLU A 44 -6.68 -3.46 18.69
N PHE A 45 -5.61 -2.97 18.08
CA PHE A 45 -5.57 -2.66 16.65
C PHE A 45 -5.82 -3.92 15.81
N LEU A 46 -5.13 -5.01 16.12
CA LEU A 46 -5.29 -6.27 15.39
C LEU A 46 -6.68 -6.87 15.60
N LYS A 47 -7.24 -6.71 16.79
CA LYS A 47 -8.60 -7.18 17.05
C LYS A 47 -9.62 -6.36 16.26
N ASP A 48 -9.46 -5.05 16.19
CA ASP A 48 -10.34 -4.19 15.40
C ASP A 48 -10.32 -4.58 13.92
N MET A 49 -9.15 -4.98 13.41
CA MET A 49 -9.00 -5.46 12.04
C MET A 49 -9.70 -6.80 11.86
N GLU A 50 -9.53 -7.73 12.81
CA GLU A 50 -10.19 -9.03 12.79
C GLU A 50 -11.70 -8.89 12.82
N ASP A 51 -12.20 -7.99 13.67
CA ASP A 51 -13.64 -7.73 13.83
C ASP A 51 -14.21 -6.86 12.69
N ARG A 52 -13.38 -6.47 11.74
CA ARG A 52 -13.76 -5.66 10.57
C ARG A 52 -14.27 -4.27 10.92
N ILE A 53 -13.85 -3.77 12.06
CA ILE A 53 -14.08 -2.36 12.43
C ILE A 53 -13.25 -1.46 11.52
N ILE A 54 -12.05 -1.94 11.15
CA ILE A 54 -11.20 -1.30 10.14
C ILE A 54 -10.84 -2.35 9.08
N PRO A 55 -10.58 -1.93 7.83
CA PRO A 55 -10.21 -2.87 6.76
C PRO A 55 -8.79 -3.40 6.95
N TYR A 56 -8.48 -4.52 6.29
CA TYR A 56 -7.12 -5.03 6.26
C TYR A 56 -6.20 -4.11 5.45
N MET A 57 -4.97 -3.97 5.90
CA MET A 57 -3.97 -3.16 5.22
C MET A 57 -3.69 -3.67 3.80
N ASP A 58 -3.78 -4.97 3.58
CA ASP A 58 -3.54 -5.59 2.28
C ASP A 58 -4.36 -4.98 1.16
N SER A 59 -5.60 -4.59 1.45
CA SER A 59 -6.48 -4.03 0.43
C SER A 59 -5.96 -2.68 -0.07
N PHE A 60 -5.28 -1.92 0.78
CA PHE A 60 -4.65 -0.65 0.37
C PHE A 60 -3.40 -0.90 -0.44
N GLY A 61 -2.62 -1.93 -0.08
CA GLY A 61 -1.46 -2.34 -0.86
C GLY A 61 -1.82 -2.77 -2.27
N ARG A 62 -2.90 -3.53 -2.41
CA ARG A 62 -3.40 -3.96 -3.73
C ARG A 62 -3.88 -2.78 -4.56
N ALA A 63 -4.62 -1.85 -3.94
CA ALA A 63 -5.09 -0.66 -4.63
C ALA A 63 -3.93 0.21 -5.07
N SER A 64 -2.92 0.40 -4.21
CA SER A 64 -1.73 1.17 -4.55
C SER A 64 -0.98 0.55 -5.74
N ARG A 65 -0.82 -0.77 -5.74
CA ARG A 65 -0.17 -1.48 -6.84
C ARG A 65 -0.91 -1.26 -8.15
N LYS A 66 -2.24 -1.39 -8.13
CA LYS A 66 -3.05 -1.19 -9.32
C LYS A 66 -2.96 0.24 -9.84
N VAL A 67 -3.03 1.23 -8.94
CA VAL A 67 -2.87 2.63 -9.31
C VAL A 67 -1.52 2.87 -9.99
N GLN A 68 -0.45 2.34 -9.40
CA GLN A 68 0.89 2.53 -9.94
C GLN A 68 1.11 1.80 -11.26
N GLU A 69 0.46 0.66 -11.46
CA GLU A 69 0.49 -0.03 -12.75
C GLU A 69 -0.17 0.78 -13.86
N GLU A 70 -1.33 1.37 -13.55
CA GLU A 70 -2.13 2.09 -14.54
C GLU A 70 -1.67 3.54 -14.75
N HIS A 71 -0.94 4.10 -13.79
CA HIS A 71 -0.51 5.51 -13.81
C HIS A 71 0.99 5.64 -13.57
N PRO A 72 1.81 5.56 -14.63
CA PRO A 72 3.28 5.62 -14.49
C PRO A 72 3.79 6.83 -13.73
N HIS A 73 3.12 7.97 -13.81
CA HIS A 73 3.52 9.18 -13.10
C HIS A 73 3.30 9.11 -11.59
N LEU A 74 2.56 8.11 -11.12
CA LEU A 74 2.30 7.90 -9.69
C LEU A 74 3.14 6.75 -9.11
N ARG A 75 4.09 6.21 -9.88
CA ARG A 75 4.96 5.13 -9.42
C ARG A 75 6.01 5.66 -8.45
N GLY A 76 6.20 4.92 -7.35
CA GLY A 76 7.22 5.25 -6.39
C GLY A 76 8.60 4.75 -6.81
N LYS A 77 9.60 5.09 -6.01
CA LYS A 77 10.99 4.68 -6.25
C LYS A 77 11.16 3.16 -6.14
N LEU A 78 10.46 2.54 -5.19
CA LEU A 78 10.52 1.09 -4.99
C LEU A 78 9.91 0.34 -6.16
N TRP A 79 8.83 0.87 -6.73
CA TRP A 79 8.24 0.28 -7.93
C TRP A 79 9.23 0.23 -9.08
N GLN A 80 9.87 1.35 -9.38
CA GLN A 80 10.84 1.44 -10.45
C GLN A 80 12.04 0.52 -10.22
N LYS A 81 12.51 0.44 -8.98
CA LYS A 81 13.62 -0.43 -8.63
C LYS A 81 13.29 -1.90 -8.84
N ARG A 82 12.09 -2.33 -8.46
CA ARG A 82 11.65 -3.71 -8.66
C ARG A 82 11.55 -4.06 -10.15
N LYS A 83 11.04 -3.14 -10.95
CA LYS A 83 10.87 -3.36 -12.40
C LYS A 83 12.20 -3.42 -13.14
N THR A 84 13.15 -2.57 -12.76
CA THR A 84 14.37 -2.38 -13.54
C THR A 84 15.54 -3.27 -13.13
N SER A 85 15.59 -3.75 -11.90
CA SER A 85 16.73 -4.52 -11.42
C SER A 85 16.40 -5.80 -10.69
N LYS A 86 15.39 -5.81 -9.84
CA LYS A 86 15.14 -6.93 -8.94
C LYS A 86 14.50 -8.15 -9.63
N GLU A 87 13.64 -7.92 -10.58
CA GLU A 87 12.96 -8.99 -11.30
C GLU A 87 13.89 -9.88 -12.12
N PRO A 88 14.80 -9.31 -12.94
CA PRO A 88 15.77 -10.12 -13.66
C PRO A 88 16.69 -10.93 -12.73
N GLU A 89 17.13 -10.36 -11.61
CA GLU A 89 17.98 -11.04 -10.65
C GLU A 89 17.29 -12.24 -10.04
N ILE A 90 16.04 -12.08 -9.63
CA ILE A 90 15.26 -13.17 -9.04
C ILE A 90 15.07 -14.32 -10.03
N ARG A 91 14.78 -14.00 -11.28
CA ARG A 91 14.62 -15.02 -12.32
C ARG A 91 15.90 -15.80 -12.58
N GLN A 92 17.03 -15.11 -12.56
CA GLN A 92 18.33 -15.73 -12.75
C GLN A 92 18.68 -16.64 -11.58
N GLU A 93 18.43 -16.20 -10.35
CA GLU A 93 18.64 -17.02 -9.15
C GLU A 93 17.81 -18.29 -9.19
N ILE A 94 16.57 -18.22 -9.62
CA ILE A 94 15.69 -19.38 -9.72
C ILE A 94 16.22 -20.36 -10.77
N ARG A 95 16.74 -19.87 -11.88
CA ARG A 95 17.36 -20.71 -12.90
C ARG A 95 18.60 -21.41 -12.38
N ASP A 96 19.42 -20.70 -11.63
CA ASP A 96 20.65 -21.25 -11.07
C ASP A 96 20.38 -22.30 -10.02
N LEU A 97 19.23 -22.23 -9.35
CA LEU A 97 18.82 -23.21 -8.35
C LEU A 97 18.20 -24.46 -8.97
N THR A 98 17.74 -24.37 -10.19
CA THR A 98 17.15 -25.50 -10.89
C THR A 98 18.14 -26.17 -11.82
#